data_ddf4db814a7b0acc177f78336e30e89e
#
_entry.id   ddf4db814a7b0acc177f78336e30e89e
#
_cell.length_a   1.000
_cell.length_b   1.000
_cell.length_c   1.000
_cell.angle_alpha   90.00
_cell.angle_beta   90.00
_cell.angle_gamma   90.00
#
_symmetry.space_group_name_H-M   'P 1'
#
loop_
_entity.id
_entity.type
_entity.pdbx_description
1 polymer ?
#
loop_
_entity_poly.entity_id
_entity_poly.type
_entity_poly.pdbx_seq_one_letter_code
_entity_poly.pdbx_strand_id
1 'polypeptide(L)'
;FLPTLAACAAAGNGAHPRAIAARFVELLGALDADLRASAVFGAHEFIGSTLFFVADANGGAGVWMIDFGITRVGPEGGLQHDVPWVLGNREDGYMIGLARLTAAWKSLCDDDEWL
;
A
#
# COMPACT_ATOMS: atom_id res chain seq x y z
N PHE A 1 2.55 -7.15 12.33
CA PHE A 1 1.73 -5.92 12.28
C PHE A 1 0.95 -5.66 13.56
N LEU A 2 0.22 -6.66 14.08
CA LEU A 2 -0.62 -6.48 15.27
C LEU A 2 0.12 -5.93 16.49
N PRO A 3 1.29 -6.49 16.89
CA PRO A 3 2.01 -5.95 18.07
C PRO A 3 2.46 -4.50 17.89
N THR A 4 2.88 -4.13 16.68
CA THR A 4 3.33 -2.77 16.39
C THR A 4 2.18 -1.77 16.47
N LEU A 5 1.03 -2.11 15.88
CA LEU A 5 -0.16 -1.27 15.96
C LEU A 5 -0.69 -1.14 17.40
N ALA A 6 -0.67 -2.25 18.13
CA ALA A 6 -1.07 -2.24 19.55
C ALA A 6 -0.16 -1.36 20.38
N ALA A 7 1.15 -1.38 20.13
CA ALA A 7 2.12 -0.52 20.80
C ALA A 7 1.88 0.96 20.48
N CYS A 8 1.61 1.30 19.23
CA CYS A 8 1.26 2.66 18.82
C CYS A 8 0.00 3.15 19.53
N ALA A 9 -1.03 2.34 19.57
CA ALA A 9 -2.28 2.68 20.24
C ALA A 9 -2.12 2.83 21.75
N ALA A 10 -1.32 1.96 22.39
CA ALA A 10 -1.07 2.01 23.83
C ALA A 10 -0.24 3.23 24.24
N ALA A 11 0.63 3.73 23.37
CA ALA A 11 1.45 4.90 23.66
C ALA A 11 0.67 6.23 23.53
N GLY A 12 -0.51 6.21 22.93
CA GLY A 12 -1.32 7.38 22.66
C GLY A 12 -2.63 7.43 23.44
N ASN A 13 -3.35 8.53 23.26
CA ASN A 13 -4.60 8.81 23.96
C ASN A 13 -5.81 8.21 23.25
N GLY A 14 -5.75 6.95 22.83
CA GLY A 14 -6.95 6.24 22.46
C GLY A 14 -7.18 5.93 20.98
N ALA A 15 -6.16 6.02 20.14
CA ALA A 15 -6.28 5.47 18.79
C ALA A 15 -6.30 3.94 18.90
N HIS A 16 -7.46 3.35 18.65
CA HIS A 16 -7.57 1.89 18.61
C HIS A 16 -6.82 1.35 17.38
N PRO A 17 -6.07 0.23 17.51
CA PRO A 17 -5.36 -0.37 16.38
C PRO A 17 -6.23 -0.61 15.15
N ARG A 18 -7.48 -1.01 15.36
CA ARG A 18 -8.45 -1.20 14.28
C ARG A 18 -8.74 0.09 13.52
N ALA A 19 -8.81 1.24 14.20
CA ALA A 19 -8.99 2.53 13.55
C ALA A 19 -7.80 2.91 12.68
N ILE A 20 -6.58 2.61 13.13
CA ILE A 20 -5.35 2.80 12.34
C ILE A 20 -5.37 1.90 11.10
N ALA A 21 -5.70 0.63 11.26
CA ALA A 21 -5.82 -0.32 10.14
C ALA A 21 -6.87 0.14 9.12
N ALA A 22 -8.03 0.60 9.59
CA ALA A 22 -9.07 1.14 8.73
C ALA A 22 -8.59 2.38 7.96
N ARG A 23 -7.81 3.23 8.60
CA ARG A 23 -7.23 4.40 7.96
C ARG A 23 -6.23 4.02 6.86
N PHE A 24 -5.42 3.00 7.09
CA PHE A 24 -4.53 2.46 6.05
C PHE A 24 -5.31 1.90 4.86
N VAL A 25 -6.43 1.23 5.09
CA VAL A 25 -7.30 0.75 3.99
C VAL A 25 -7.80 1.92 3.14
N GLU A 26 -8.26 3.00 3.77
CA GLU A 26 -8.69 4.21 3.06
C GLU A 26 -7.55 4.82 2.23
N LEU A 27 -6.37 4.94 2.82
CA LEU A 27 -5.20 5.52 2.16
C LEU A 27 -4.73 4.66 0.99
N LEU A 28 -4.75 3.34 1.13
CA LEU A 28 -4.41 2.42 0.03
C LEU A 28 -5.43 2.49 -1.10
N GLY A 29 -6.71 2.67 -0.79
CA GLY A 29 -7.75 2.88 -1.79
C GLY A 29 -7.55 4.18 -2.57
N ALA A 30 -7.18 5.26 -1.88
CA ALA A 30 -6.84 6.53 -2.52
C ALA A 30 -5.59 6.40 -3.40
N LEU A 31 -4.55 5.70 -2.92
CA LEU A 31 -3.35 5.44 -3.70
C LEU A 31 -3.65 4.62 -4.95
N ASP A 32 -4.48 3.59 -4.85
CA ASP A 32 -4.92 2.79 -5.99
C ASP A 32 -5.55 3.69 -7.08
N ALA A 33 -6.47 4.54 -6.69
CA ALA A 33 -7.14 5.45 -7.62
C ALA A 33 -6.15 6.44 -8.26
N ASP A 34 -5.24 7.00 -7.47
CA ASP A 34 -4.24 7.95 -7.96
C ASP A 34 -3.26 7.30 -8.94
N LEU A 35 -2.81 6.08 -8.65
CA LEU A 35 -1.90 5.35 -9.53
C LEU A 35 -2.58 5.01 -10.86
N ARG A 36 -3.82 4.57 -10.83
CA ARG A 36 -4.57 4.27 -12.06
C ARG A 36 -4.79 5.50 -12.93
N ALA A 37 -4.87 6.67 -12.34
CA ALA A 37 -5.02 7.94 -13.05
C ALA A 37 -3.66 8.54 -13.50
N SER A 38 -2.53 8.02 -13.04
CA SER A 38 -1.21 8.58 -13.30
C SER A 38 -0.66 8.10 -14.64
N ALA A 39 -0.41 9.04 -15.55
CA ALA A 39 0.28 8.75 -16.81
C ALA A 39 1.73 8.30 -16.57
N VAL A 40 2.40 8.85 -15.58
CA VAL A 40 3.76 8.46 -15.20
C VAL A 40 3.79 7.02 -14.71
N PHE A 41 2.87 6.62 -13.85
CA PHE A 41 2.77 5.25 -13.38
C PHE A 41 2.53 4.27 -14.54
N GLY A 42 1.59 4.58 -15.42
CA GLY A 42 1.29 3.75 -16.60
C GLY A 42 2.46 3.60 -17.57
N ALA A 43 3.34 4.58 -17.62
CA ALA A 43 4.47 4.60 -18.56
C ALA A 43 5.75 3.97 -18.00
N HIS A 44 5.81 3.62 -16.73
CA HIS A 44 7.04 3.16 -16.07
C HIS A 44 6.84 1.84 -15.35
N GLU A 45 7.90 1.05 -15.31
CA GLU A 45 8.08 -0.17 -14.53
C GLU A 45 8.70 0.20 -13.19
N PHE A 46 8.08 -0.23 -12.08
CA PHE A 46 8.55 0.05 -10.72
C PHE A 46 9.01 -1.25 -10.07
N ILE A 47 10.31 -1.38 -9.90
CA ILE A 47 10.93 -2.57 -9.31
C ILE A 47 11.49 -2.21 -7.94
N GLY A 48 11.09 -2.96 -6.91
CA GLY A 48 11.62 -2.80 -5.56
C GLY A 48 11.24 -1.52 -4.86
N SER A 49 10.25 -0.77 -5.34
CA SER A 49 9.72 0.35 -4.57
C SER A 49 9.00 -0.15 -3.32
N THR A 50 8.88 0.73 -2.33
CA THR A 50 8.36 0.37 -1.02
C THR A 50 7.13 1.22 -0.71
N LEU A 51 6.13 0.60 -0.11
CA LEU A 51 5.06 1.34 0.58
C LEU A 51 5.47 1.53 2.03
N PHE A 52 5.58 2.78 2.43
CA PHE A 52 6.00 3.17 3.76
C PHE A 52 4.78 3.59 4.58
N PHE A 53 4.50 2.83 5.63
CA PHE A 53 3.36 3.05 6.52
C PHE A 53 3.84 3.74 7.78
N VAL A 54 3.17 4.81 8.15
CA VAL A 54 3.46 5.54 9.38
C VAL A 54 2.17 5.73 10.17
N ALA A 55 2.24 5.45 11.45
CA ALA A 55 1.15 5.74 12.39
C ALA A 55 1.75 6.40 13.64
N ASP A 56 1.03 7.35 14.20
CA ASP A 56 1.42 8.00 15.45
C ASP A 56 0.49 7.62 16.62
N ALA A 57 0.91 8.01 17.81
CA ALA A 57 0.18 7.72 19.04
C ALA A 57 -1.19 8.42 19.13
N ASN A 58 -1.42 9.45 18.33
CA ASN A 58 -2.66 10.22 18.31
C ASN A 58 -3.64 9.77 17.23
N GLY A 59 -3.32 8.67 16.54
CA GLY A 59 -4.17 8.14 15.49
C GLY A 59 -3.90 8.72 14.10
N GLY A 60 -2.86 9.52 13.95
CA GLY A 60 -2.41 9.96 12.63
C GLY A 60 -1.83 8.79 11.86
N ALA A 61 -2.10 8.73 10.56
CA ALA A 61 -1.64 7.66 9.71
C ALA A 61 -1.33 8.18 8.31
N GLY A 62 -0.34 7.58 7.67
CA GLY A 62 0.02 7.91 6.29
C GLY A 62 0.63 6.73 5.58
N VAL A 63 0.52 6.73 4.28
CA VAL A 63 1.14 5.74 3.39
C VAL A 63 1.82 6.48 2.25
N TRP A 64 3.09 6.17 2.03
CA TRP A 64 3.87 6.79 0.97
C TRP A 64 4.54 5.72 0.13
N MET A 65 4.54 5.95 -1.17
CA MET A 65 5.35 5.19 -2.11
C MET A 65 6.74 5.81 -2.13
N ILE A 66 7.76 5.03 -1.79
CA ILE A 66 9.16 5.48 -1.70
C ILE A 66 10.08 4.51 -2.42
N ASP A 67 11.34 4.92 -2.59
CA ASP A 67 12.42 4.13 -3.20
C ASP A 67 12.18 3.85 -4.68
N PHE A 68 12.47 4.85 -5.49
CA PHE A 68 12.31 4.78 -6.94
C PHE A 68 13.61 4.47 -7.68
N GLY A 69 14.61 3.91 -7.00
CA GLY A 69 15.94 3.68 -7.56
C GLY A 69 15.98 2.77 -8.77
N ILE A 70 15.04 1.82 -8.86
CA ILE A 70 14.91 0.93 -10.03
C ILE A 70 13.55 1.20 -10.69
N THR A 71 13.41 2.39 -11.22
CA THR A 71 12.26 2.78 -12.04
C THR A 71 12.73 2.93 -13.48
N ARG A 72 12.05 2.27 -14.39
CA ARG A 72 12.43 2.21 -15.80
C ARG A 72 11.27 2.61 -16.68
N VAL A 73 11.58 3.25 -17.81
CA VAL A 73 10.57 3.50 -18.84
C VAL A 73 10.00 2.16 -19.32
N GLY A 74 8.69 2.04 -19.32
CA GLY A 74 7.99 0.85 -19.77
C GLY A 74 7.98 0.69 -21.28
N PRO A 75 7.36 -0.38 -21.78
CA PRO A 75 7.23 -0.58 -23.22
C PRO A 75 6.29 0.46 -23.85
N GLU A 76 6.37 0.61 -25.15
CA GLU A 76 5.41 1.41 -25.91
C GLU A 76 3.99 0.89 -25.64
N GLY A 77 3.06 1.81 -25.39
CA GLY A 77 1.70 1.46 -24.99
C GLY A 77 1.49 1.33 -23.48
N GLY A 78 2.58 1.38 -22.70
CA GLY A 78 2.52 1.37 -21.24
C GLY A 78 2.37 0.00 -20.62
N LEU A 79 2.15 0.00 -19.30
CA LEU A 79 1.99 -1.18 -18.46
C LEU A 79 0.64 -1.15 -17.76
N GLN A 80 0.09 -2.30 -17.46
CA GLN A 80 -1.17 -2.44 -16.72
C GLN A 80 -0.96 -2.54 -15.20
N HIS A 81 0.19 -3.10 -14.77
CA HIS A 81 0.57 -3.34 -13.38
C HIS A 81 -0.32 -4.33 -12.62
N ASP A 82 -1.42 -4.77 -13.20
CA ASP A 82 -2.40 -5.67 -12.59
C ASP A 82 -2.47 -7.06 -13.25
N VAL A 83 -1.50 -7.37 -14.09
CA VAL A 83 -1.35 -8.68 -14.71
C VAL A 83 -0.10 -9.37 -14.17
N PRO A 84 -0.09 -10.72 -14.09
CA PRO A 84 1.09 -11.46 -13.65
C PRO A 84 2.28 -11.23 -14.57
N TRP A 85 3.47 -11.19 -13.96
CA TRP A 85 4.71 -11.17 -14.72
C TRP A 85 4.89 -12.48 -15.48
N VAL A 86 5.18 -12.38 -16.76
CA VAL A 86 5.71 -13.47 -17.58
C VAL A 86 6.90 -12.94 -18.36
N LEU A 87 7.82 -13.81 -18.72
CA LEU A 87 9.04 -13.41 -19.41
C LEU A 87 8.73 -12.58 -20.67
N GLY A 88 9.27 -11.37 -20.71
CA GLY A 88 9.13 -10.45 -21.83
C GLY A 88 7.99 -9.46 -21.77
N ASN A 89 7.04 -9.59 -20.82
CA ASN A 89 5.95 -8.63 -20.73
C ASN A 89 6.30 -7.37 -19.92
N ARG A 90 7.38 -7.40 -19.14
CA ARG A 90 7.89 -6.30 -18.32
C ARG A 90 6.89 -5.80 -17.25
N GLU A 91 5.82 -6.53 -17.00
CA GLU A 91 4.87 -6.19 -15.94
C GLU A 91 5.52 -6.35 -14.55
N ASP A 92 5.26 -5.42 -13.67
CA ASP A 92 5.85 -5.39 -12.33
C ASP A 92 4.92 -5.97 -11.26
N GLY A 93 3.64 -6.16 -11.57
CA GLY A 93 2.66 -6.68 -10.61
C GLY A 93 2.34 -5.73 -9.47
N TYR A 94 2.68 -4.46 -9.59
CA TYR A 94 2.52 -3.48 -8.50
C TYR A 94 1.10 -3.42 -7.97
N MET A 95 0.11 -3.37 -8.87
CA MET A 95 -1.31 -3.28 -8.48
C MET A 95 -1.83 -4.59 -7.88
N ILE A 96 -1.25 -5.73 -8.26
CA ILE A 96 -1.56 -7.03 -7.62
C ILE A 96 -1.09 -6.99 -6.16
N GLY A 97 0.13 -6.53 -5.92
CA GLY A 97 0.68 -6.40 -4.57
C GLY A 97 -0.12 -5.40 -3.72
N LEU A 98 -0.49 -4.27 -4.30
CA LEU A 98 -1.30 -3.26 -3.62
C LEU A 98 -2.68 -3.81 -3.22
N ALA A 99 -3.34 -4.55 -4.11
CA ALA A 99 -4.63 -5.18 -3.82
C ALA A 99 -4.52 -6.22 -2.69
N ARG A 100 -3.48 -7.05 -2.70
CA ARG A 100 -3.22 -8.04 -1.66
C ARG A 100 -2.94 -7.40 -0.30
N LEU A 101 -2.17 -6.32 -0.30
CA LEU A 101 -1.85 -5.59 0.91
C LEU A 101 -3.10 -4.91 1.48
N THR A 102 -3.93 -4.34 0.63
CA THR A 102 -5.22 -3.77 1.04
C THR A 102 -6.12 -4.82 1.67
N ALA A 103 -6.21 -6.01 1.06
CA ALA A 103 -6.97 -7.13 1.62
C ALA A 103 -6.44 -7.58 2.98
N ALA A 104 -5.11 -7.60 3.16
CA ALA A 104 -4.49 -7.94 4.43
C ALA A 104 -4.87 -6.94 5.53
N TRP A 105 -4.84 -5.64 5.25
CA TRP A 105 -5.26 -4.61 6.20
C TRP A 105 -6.76 -4.68 6.52
N LYS A 106 -7.60 -4.97 5.52
CA LYS A 106 -9.04 -5.20 5.74
C LYS A 106 -9.28 -6.39 6.68
N SER A 107 -8.55 -7.47 6.49
CA SER A 107 -8.63 -8.63 7.37
C SER A 107 -8.30 -8.27 8.82
N LEU A 108 -7.31 -7.41 9.04
CA LEU A 108 -6.98 -6.91 10.37
C LEU A 108 -8.09 -6.04 10.97
N CYS A 109 -8.82 -5.27 10.17
CA CYS A 109 -9.96 -4.50 10.65
C CYS A 109 -11.08 -5.38 11.20
N ASP A 110 -11.24 -6.58 10.64
CA ASP A 110 -12.29 -7.53 10.98
C ASP A 110 -11.84 -8.55 12.04
N ASP A 111 -10.60 -8.43 12.54
CA ASP A 111 -10.03 -9.37 13.50
C ASP A 111 -10.56 -9.11 14.91
N ASP A 112 -11.16 -10.14 15.52
CA ASP A 112 -11.72 -10.07 16.88
C ASP A 112 -10.64 -9.99 17.98
N GLU A 113 -9.39 -10.33 17.66
CA GLU A 113 -8.26 -10.25 18.62
C GLU A 113 -7.98 -8.83 19.10
N TRP A 114 -8.46 -7.82 18.38
CA TRP A 114 -8.38 -6.43 18.81
C TRP A 114 -9.25 -6.08 20.03
N LEU A 115 -10.24 -6.88 20.30
CA LEU A 115 -11.16 -6.69 21.40
C LEU A 115 -10.53 -7.16 22.71
#